data_9d92b04a4dd983b6b1df4ccc4f9f918d
#
_entry.id   9d92b04a4dd983b6b1df4ccc4f9f918d
#
_cell.length_a   1.000
_cell.length_b   1.000
_cell.length_c   1.000
_cell.angle_alpha   90.00
_cell.angle_beta   90.00
_cell.angle_gamma   90.00
#
_symmetry.space_group_name_H-M   'P 1'
#
loop_
_entity.id
_entity.type
_entity.pdbx_description
1 polymer ?
#
loop_
_entity_poly.entity_id
_entity_poly.type
_entity_poly.pdbx_seq_one_letter_code
_entity_poly.pdbx_strand_id
1 'polypeptide(L)'
;MPSRAVLPRILGALFYYSPERPEVKALFDCLPTLPELYPWRDRGHIESLCASWSLPDDDALTWQFSVLFEGQGKMPVPPWGSVYLEKDNLLMGETTADYRAFLQSQGMVFTDREREPEDQFGLMLLACSDLLAQGDNVAANRLLEAHLLPWGFRYLELLQHNTVSAFYARLAVVATCYLQDVQQQQGLQPENKRLFF
;
A
#
# COMPACT_ATOMS: atom_id res chain seq x y z
N MET A 1 -22.66 -4.73 4.44
CA MET A 1 -21.52 -4.38 3.59
C MET A 1 -20.24 -4.62 4.39
N PRO A 2 -19.17 -5.16 3.79
CA PRO A 2 -17.90 -5.26 4.49
C PRO A 2 -17.44 -3.87 4.94
N SER A 3 -16.72 -3.81 6.07
CA SER A 3 -16.18 -2.56 6.59
C SER A 3 -15.20 -1.96 5.58
N ARG A 4 -15.25 -0.64 5.36
CA ARG A 4 -14.30 0.08 4.51
C ARG A 4 -12.83 -0.12 4.91
N ALA A 5 -12.59 -0.56 6.14
CA ALA A 5 -11.28 -0.86 6.69
C ALA A 5 -10.67 -2.19 6.18
N VAL A 6 -11.48 -3.12 5.68
CA VAL A 6 -11.02 -4.49 5.37
C VAL A 6 -10.03 -4.50 4.21
N LEU A 7 -10.37 -3.87 3.09
CA LEU A 7 -9.53 -3.92 1.89
C LEU A 7 -8.17 -3.24 2.07
N PRO A 8 -8.07 -2.01 2.63
CA PRO A 8 -6.76 -1.41 2.88
C PRO A 8 -5.92 -2.20 3.91
N ARG A 9 -6.55 -2.93 4.85
CA ARG A 9 -5.84 -3.84 5.75
C ARG A 9 -5.21 -5.02 5.01
N ILE A 10 -5.96 -5.66 4.11
CA ILE A 10 -5.45 -6.78 3.30
C ILE A 10 -4.32 -6.31 2.40
N LEU A 11 -4.53 -5.23 1.63
CA LEU A 11 -3.52 -4.69 0.74
C LEU A 11 -2.27 -4.24 1.51
N GLY A 12 -2.46 -3.52 2.61
CA GLY A 12 -1.35 -3.07 3.46
C GLY A 12 -0.53 -4.23 4.00
N ALA A 13 -1.18 -5.28 4.49
CA ALA A 13 -0.50 -6.47 4.99
C ALA A 13 0.31 -7.18 3.89
N LEU A 14 -0.23 -7.30 2.67
CA LEU A 14 0.44 -7.93 1.54
C LEU A 14 1.65 -7.12 1.03
N PHE A 15 1.66 -5.80 1.20
CA PHE A 15 2.79 -4.93 0.83
C PHE A 15 3.82 -4.74 1.95
N TYR A 16 3.48 -5.09 3.20
CA TYR A 16 4.37 -4.83 4.33
C TYR A 16 4.91 -6.07 5.01
N TYR A 17 4.08 -7.08 5.25
CA TYR A 17 4.51 -8.28 5.97
C TYR A 17 5.05 -9.35 5.02
N SER A 18 6.15 -9.99 5.45
CA SER A 18 6.70 -11.14 4.73
C SER A 18 5.65 -12.22 4.44
N PRO A 19 5.63 -12.78 3.22
CA PRO A 19 4.68 -13.85 2.84
C PRO A 19 4.85 -15.13 3.65
N GLU A 20 5.95 -15.31 4.38
CA GLU A 20 6.15 -16.47 5.27
C GLU A 20 5.29 -16.41 6.53
N ARG A 21 4.81 -15.22 6.91
CA ARG A 21 3.97 -15.08 8.11
C ARG A 21 2.65 -15.83 7.94
N PRO A 22 2.21 -16.64 8.94
CA PRO A 22 0.97 -17.41 8.83
C PRO A 22 -0.26 -16.53 8.53
N GLU A 23 -0.30 -15.30 9.08
CA GLU A 23 -1.36 -14.33 8.87
C GLU A 23 -1.42 -13.87 7.40
N VAL A 24 -0.25 -13.72 6.75
CA VAL A 24 -0.16 -13.33 5.34
C VAL A 24 -0.50 -14.49 4.42
N LYS A 25 -0.06 -15.71 4.77
CA LYS A 25 -0.44 -16.93 4.03
C LYS A 25 -1.95 -17.10 3.97
N ALA A 26 -2.65 -16.86 5.08
CA ALA A 26 -4.12 -16.90 5.11
C ALA A 26 -4.78 -15.84 4.20
N LEU A 27 -4.12 -14.71 3.92
CA LEU A 27 -4.65 -13.70 2.99
C LEU A 27 -4.62 -14.16 1.54
N PHE A 28 -3.70 -15.04 1.15
CA PHE A 28 -3.67 -15.57 -0.22
C PHE A 28 -4.94 -16.36 -0.54
N ASP A 29 -5.51 -17.07 0.43
CA ASP A 29 -6.78 -17.78 0.27
C ASP A 29 -7.96 -16.81 0.10
N CYS A 30 -7.83 -15.56 0.56
CA CYS A 30 -8.85 -14.52 0.41
C CYS A 30 -8.76 -13.77 -0.93
N LEU A 31 -7.69 -13.89 -1.70
CA LEU A 31 -7.52 -13.13 -2.95
C LEU A 31 -8.67 -13.31 -3.96
N PRO A 32 -9.23 -14.52 -4.15
CA PRO A 32 -10.39 -14.69 -5.02
C PRO A 32 -11.65 -13.94 -4.56
N THR A 33 -11.74 -13.57 -3.28
CA THR A 33 -12.90 -12.87 -2.71
C THR A 33 -12.78 -11.35 -2.76
N LEU A 34 -11.65 -10.79 -3.19
CA LEU A 34 -11.43 -9.34 -3.29
C LEU A 34 -12.56 -8.59 -4.03
N PRO A 35 -13.17 -9.15 -5.10
CA PRO A 35 -14.30 -8.50 -5.77
C PRO A 35 -15.51 -8.25 -4.88
N GLU A 36 -15.66 -9.00 -3.77
CA GLU A 36 -16.77 -8.90 -2.85
C GLU A 36 -16.50 -7.96 -1.67
N LEU A 37 -15.22 -7.62 -1.42
CA LEU A 37 -14.80 -6.89 -0.24
C LEU A 37 -14.95 -5.37 -0.37
N TYR A 38 -15.21 -4.87 -1.57
CA TYR A 38 -15.29 -3.44 -1.83
C TYR A 38 -16.33 -3.15 -2.94
N PRO A 39 -17.02 -2.01 -2.92
CA PRO A 39 -17.95 -1.60 -3.98
C PRO A 39 -17.16 -1.01 -5.17
N TRP A 40 -16.45 -1.87 -5.89
CA TRP A 40 -15.63 -1.51 -7.04
C TRP A 40 -16.44 -0.83 -8.15
N ARG A 41 -15.89 0.20 -8.75
CA ARG A 41 -16.48 0.84 -9.92
C ARG A 41 -16.50 -0.09 -11.13
N ASP A 42 -15.39 -0.83 -11.34
CA ASP A 42 -15.27 -1.87 -12.36
C ASP A 42 -15.02 -3.23 -11.70
N ARG A 43 -16.08 -3.80 -11.13
CA ARG A 43 -16.02 -5.11 -10.48
C ARG A 43 -15.57 -6.21 -11.46
N GLY A 44 -16.01 -6.16 -12.73
CA GLY A 44 -15.67 -7.17 -13.73
C GLY A 44 -14.17 -7.21 -14.02
N HIS A 45 -13.51 -6.04 -14.03
CA HIS A 45 -12.05 -5.98 -14.14
C HIS A 45 -11.36 -6.65 -12.95
N ILE A 46 -11.80 -6.38 -11.72
CA ILE A 46 -11.22 -7.01 -10.52
C ILE A 46 -11.45 -8.52 -10.51
N GLU A 47 -12.65 -9.00 -10.91
CA GLU A 47 -12.95 -10.42 -11.05
C GLU A 47 -11.99 -11.09 -12.05
N SER A 48 -11.73 -10.45 -13.20
CA SER A 48 -10.78 -10.94 -14.19
C SER A 48 -9.34 -11.00 -13.66
N LEU A 49 -8.89 -9.99 -12.90
CA LEU A 49 -7.59 -9.99 -12.25
C LEU A 49 -7.47 -11.12 -11.23
N CYS A 50 -8.50 -11.34 -10.42
CA CYS A 50 -8.50 -12.38 -9.38
C CYS A 50 -8.58 -13.79 -9.97
N ALA A 51 -9.33 -14.01 -11.04
CA ALA A 51 -9.47 -15.33 -11.69
C ALA A 51 -8.17 -15.84 -12.29
N SER A 52 -7.24 -14.98 -12.67
CA SER A 52 -5.96 -15.31 -13.28
C SER A 52 -4.77 -15.20 -12.30
N TRP A 53 -5.02 -15.17 -11.00
CA TRP A 53 -3.95 -15.04 -10.00
C TRP A 53 -3.17 -16.36 -9.89
N SER A 54 -1.85 -16.28 -10.10
CA SER A 54 -0.93 -17.39 -9.90
C SER A 54 0.07 -16.98 -8.83
N LEU A 55 0.10 -17.73 -7.73
CA LEU A 55 1.12 -17.57 -6.70
C LEU A 55 2.37 -18.36 -7.11
N PRO A 56 3.57 -17.76 -6.99
CA PRO A 56 4.82 -18.53 -7.00
C PRO A 56 4.86 -19.54 -5.85
N ASP A 57 5.83 -20.46 -5.87
CA ASP A 57 6.13 -21.21 -4.67
C ASP A 57 6.61 -20.30 -3.51
N ASP A 58 6.56 -20.82 -2.28
CA ASP A 58 6.83 -20.03 -1.08
C ASP A 58 8.22 -19.39 -1.10
N ASP A 59 9.25 -20.13 -1.50
CA ASP A 59 10.64 -19.64 -1.52
C ASP A 59 10.81 -18.53 -2.56
N ALA A 60 10.23 -18.72 -3.76
CA ALA A 60 10.26 -17.71 -4.82
C ALA A 60 9.50 -16.45 -4.41
N LEU A 61 8.35 -16.58 -3.77
CA LEU A 61 7.55 -15.45 -3.31
C LEU A 61 8.28 -14.66 -2.21
N THR A 62 8.91 -15.37 -1.27
CA THR A 62 9.72 -14.76 -0.20
C THR A 62 10.91 -13.99 -0.75
N TRP A 63 11.63 -14.59 -1.71
CA TRP A 63 12.72 -13.91 -2.39
C TRP A 63 12.25 -12.65 -3.14
N GLN A 64 11.13 -12.74 -3.88
CA GLN A 64 10.54 -11.60 -4.59
C GLN A 64 10.16 -10.47 -3.63
N PHE A 65 9.58 -10.82 -2.48
CA PHE A 65 9.24 -9.86 -1.44
C PHE A 65 10.49 -9.16 -0.91
N SER A 66 11.53 -9.90 -0.56
CA SER A 66 12.78 -9.34 -0.04
C SER A 66 13.45 -8.38 -1.03
N VAL A 67 13.42 -8.68 -2.33
CA VAL A 67 13.96 -7.80 -3.37
C VAL A 67 13.14 -6.51 -3.53
N LEU A 68 11.81 -6.62 -3.45
CA LEU A 68 10.91 -5.47 -3.70
C LEU A 68 10.70 -4.59 -2.48
N PHE A 69 10.75 -5.15 -1.26
CA PHE A 69 10.30 -4.44 -0.05
C PHE A 69 11.30 -4.40 1.10
N GLU A 70 12.31 -5.30 1.15
CA GLU A 70 13.24 -5.38 2.28
C GLU A 70 14.68 -4.91 1.95
N GLY A 71 14.90 -4.41 0.74
CA GLY A 71 16.20 -3.86 0.37
C GLY A 71 17.30 -4.91 0.16
N GLN A 72 16.97 -6.12 -0.23
CA GLN A 72 17.92 -7.15 -0.64
C GLN A 72 18.57 -6.78 -1.98
N GLY A 73 19.64 -5.98 -1.93
CA GLY A 73 20.32 -5.46 -3.10
C GLY A 73 19.77 -4.14 -3.63
N LYS A 74 19.88 -3.90 -4.95
CA LYS A 74 19.33 -2.69 -5.58
C LYS A 74 17.82 -2.85 -5.70
N MET A 75 17.09 -2.05 -4.94
CA MET A 75 15.65 -2.04 -4.95
C MET A 75 15.11 -1.31 -6.20
N PRO A 76 14.37 -2.00 -7.09
CA PRO A 76 13.92 -1.39 -8.34
C PRO A 76 12.80 -0.37 -8.14
N VAL A 77 11.94 -0.58 -7.13
CA VAL A 77 10.77 0.24 -6.83
C VAL A 77 10.67 0.43 -5.32
N PRO A 78 11.38 1.41 -4.73
CA PRO A 78 11.37 1.63 -3.29
C PRO A 78 9.97 1.97 -2.77
N PRO A 79 9.50 1.35 -1.66
CA PRO A 79 8.13 1.51 -1.20
C PRO A 79 7.92 2.68 -0.22
N TRP A 80 8.82 3.66 -0.14
CA TRP A 80 8.77 4.77 0.81
C TRP A 80 8.48 6.11 0.14
N GLY A 81 7.55 6.88 0.71
CA GLY A 81 7.13 8.18 0.18
C GLY A 81 8.26 9.19 0.08
N SER A 82 9.17 9.21 1.07
CA SER A 82 10.34 10.07 1.07
C SER A 82 11.24 9.88 -0.16
N VAL A 83 11.38 8.68 -0.68
CA VAL A 83 12.16 8.44 -1.92
C VAL A 83 11.56 9.18 -3.12
N TYR A 84 10.24 9.33 -3.17
CA TYR A 84 9.54 9.99 -4.29
C TYR A 84 9.43 11.51 -4.09
N LEU A 85 9.34 11.97 -2.86
CA LEU A 85 9.02 13.35 -2.52
C LEU A 85 10.22 14.19 -2.08
N GLU A 86 11.36 13.56 -1.75
CA GLU A 86 12.59 14.27 -1.40
C GLU A 86 13.53 14.42 -2.60
N LYS A 87 14.13 15.61 -2.74
CA LYS A 87 15.01 15.94 -3.87
C LYS A 87 16.21 14.98 -4.03
N ASP A 88 16.72 14.49 -2.91
CA ASP A 88 17.90 13.62 -2.89
C ASP A 88 17.52 12.13 -2.73
N ASN A 89 16.21 11.81 -2.86
CA ASN A 89 15.64 10.47 -2.68
C ASN A 89 16.05 9.82 -1.35
N LEU A 90 16.16 10.62 -0.29
CA LEU A 90 16.59 10.19 1.03
C LEU A 90 15.46 9.59 1.84
N LEU A 91 15.75 8.47 2.52
CA LEU A 91 14.86 7.92 3.53
C LEU A 91 14.84 8.81 4.78
N MET A 92 13.69 8.83 5.48
CA MET A 92 13.50 9.53 6.76
C MET A 92 13.74 11.05 6.69
N GLY A 93 13.42 11.67 5.55
CA GLY A 93 13.50 13.12 5.37
C GLY A 93 12.33 13.89 5.99
N GLU A 94 12.11 15.11 5.54
CA GLU A 94 11.04 16.01 6.01
C GLU A 94 9.65 15.37 5.78
N THR A 95 9.44 14.71 4.64
CA THR A 95 8.20 14.01 4.31
C THR A 95 7.83 12.94 5.33
N THR A 96 8.81 12.13 5.76
CA THR A 96 8.59 11.11 6.80
C THR A 96 8.29 11.76 8.15
N ALA A 97 8.98 12.86 8.48
CA ALA A 97 8.77 13.60 9.73
C ALA A 97 7.35 14.20 9.78
N ASP A 98 6.87 14.79 8.68
CA ASP A 98 5.52 15.34 8.58
C ASP A 98 4.46 14.24 8.75
N TYR A 99 4.66 13.11 8.10
CA TYR A 99 3.74 11.98 8.26
C TYR A 99 3.74 11.41 9.69
N ARG A 100 4.90 11.30 10.31
CA ARG A 100 5.02 10.91 11.74
C ARG A 100 4.29 11.87 12.65
N ALA A 101 4.42 13.19 12.43
CA ALA A 101 3.69 14.20 13.20
C ALA A 101 2.17 14.05 13.02
N PHE A 102 1.71 13.77 11.80
CA PHE A 102 0.31 13.45 11.54
C PHE A 102 -0.15 12.23 12.35
N LEU A 103 0.57 11.10 12.29
CA LEU A 103 0.23 9.89 13.05
C LEU A 103 0.15 10.13 14.55
N GLN A 104 1.12 10.87 15.10
CA GLN A 104 1.12 11.24 16.52
C GLN A 104 -0.10 12.09 16.89
N SER A 105 -0.52 13.02 16.02
CA SER A 105 -1.74 13.81 16.24
C SER A 105 -3.01 12.96 16.29
N GLN A 106 -3.00 11.79 15.64
CA GLN A 106 -4.09 10.81 15.68
C GLN A 106 -3.95 9.80 16.84
N GLY A 107 -2.97 10.00 17.73
CA GLY A 107 -2.69 9.04 18.81
C GLY A 107 -2.10 7.71 18.33
N MET A 108 -1.63 7.65 17.09
CA MET A 108 -1.01 6.46 16.51
C MET A 108 0.49 6.50 16.74
N VAL A 109 1.03 5.46 17.38
CA VAL A 109 2.46 5.29 17.57
C VAL A 109 2.85 3.97 16.95
N PHE A 110 3.68 4.01 15.93
CA PHE A 110 4.32 2.78 15.43
C PHE A 110 5.41 2.34 16.40
N THR A 111 5.20 1.21 17.04
CA THR A 111 6.18 0.56 17.91
C THR A 111 6.99 -0.44 17.13
N ASP A 112 7.44 -0.09 15.93
CA ASP A 112 8.23 -1.02 15.16
C ASP A 112 9.65 -1.13 15.72
N ARG A 113 10.01 -2.35 16.09
CA ARG A 113 11.36 -2.69 16.56
C ARG A 113 12.38 -2.71 15.43
N GLU A 114 11.93 -2.71 14.18
CA GLU A 114 12.76 -2.90 12.98
C GLU A 114 13.21 -1.57 12.33
N ARG A 115 12.86 -0.41 12.89
CA ARG A 115 13.20 0.93 12.36
C ARG A 115 12.76 1.20 10.92
N GLU A 116 11.67 0.57 10.50
CA GLU A 116 11.08 0.85 9.21
C GLU A 116 10.54 2.30 9.17
N PRO A 117 10.80 3.09 8.10
CA PRO A 117 10.19 4.40 7.95
C PRO A 117 8.67 4.28 7.85
N GLU A 118 7.96 5.12 8.60
CA GLU A 118 6.49 5.07 8.71
C GLU A 118 5.79 5.35 7.36
N ASP A 119 6.48 6.00 6.43
CA ASP A 119 5.98 6.32 5.08
C ASP A 119 6.13 5.16 4.07
N GLN A 120 6.32 3.92 4.55
CA GLN A 120 6.24 2.72 3.72
C GLN A 120 4.79 2.51 3.26
N PHE A 121 4.59 2.23 1.97
CA PHE A 121 3.27 2.16 1.32
C PHE A 121 2.28 1.24 2.03
N GLY A 122 2.69 0.03 2.39
CA GLY A 122 1.84 -0.93 3.10
C GLY A 122 1.50 -0.46 4.51
N LEU A 123 2.46 0.13 5.26
CA LEU A 123 2.20 0.72 6.58
C LEU A 123 1.19 1.86 6.50
N MET A 124 1.25 2.70 5.47
CA MET A 124 0.28 3.79 5.28
C MET A 124 -1.12 3.25 5.01
N LEU A 125 -1.26 2.15 4.26
CA LEU A 125 -2.56 1.48 4.07
C LEU A 125 -3.08 0.86 5.36
N LEU A 126 -2.21 0.26 6.18
CA LEU A 126 -2.57 -0.26 7.50
C LEU A 126 -3.05 0.85 8.43
N ALA A 127 -2.34 1.98 8.48
CA ALA A 127 -2.75 3.15 9.26
C ALA A 127 -4.11 3.70 8.77
N CYS A 128 -4.32 3.81 7.46
CA CYS A 128 -5.60 4.19 6.89
C CYS A 128 -6.73 3.22 7.32
N SER A 129 -6.45 1.90 7.29
CA SER A 129 -7.40 0.88 7.76
C SER A 129 -7.76 1.06 9.24
N ASP A 130 -6.79 1.35 10.09
CA ASP A 130 -7.03 1.53 11.53
C ASP A 130 -7.88 2.77 11.80
N LEU A 131 -7.63 3.90 11.12
CA LEU A 131 -8.45 5.10 11.20
C LEU A 131 -9.90 4.81 10.75
N LEU A 132 -10.08 4.10 9.64
CA LEU A 132 -11.40 3.70 9.15
C LEU A 132 -12.12 2.75 10.13
N ALA A 133 -11.40 1.84 10.78
CA ALA A 133 -11.96 0.93 11.78
C ALA A 133 -12.43 1.66 13.05
N GLN A 134 -11.75 2.76 13.41
CA GLN A 134 -12.14 3.65 14.50
C GLN A 134 -13.29 4.60 14.11
N GLY A 135 -13.71 4.61 12.84
CA GLY A 135 -14.74 5.52 12.31
C GLY A 135 -14.22 6.91 11.97
N ASP A 136 -12.91 7.16 12.09
CA ASP A 136 -12.32 8.45 11.73
C ASP A 136 -12.06 8.56 10.22
N ASN A 137 -13.15 8.77 9.48
CA ASN A 137 -13.07 8.96 8.03
C ASN A 137 -12.35 10.26 7.64
N VAL A 138 -12.37 11.28 8.49
CA VAL A 138 -11.72 12.58 8.21
C VAL A 138 -10.21 12.40 8.25
N ALA A 139 -9.69 11.77 9.30
CA ALA A 139 -8.26 11.49 9.39
C ALA A 139 -7.78 10.51 8.30
N ALA A 140 -8.58 9.46 7.98
CA ALA A 140 -8.27 8.54 6.88
C ALA A 140 -8.18 9.26 5.53
N ASN A 141 -9.14 10.14 5.22
CA ASN A 141 -9.11 10.95 4.01
C ASN A 141 -7.89 11.89 3.98
N ARG A 142 -7.56 12.54 5.11
CA ARG A 142 -6.38 13.42 5.22
C ARG A 142 -5.08 12.64 5.01
N LEU A 143 -4.96 11.43 5.57
CA LEU A 143 -3.83 10.53 5.31
C LEU A 143 -3.65 10.30 3.80
N LEU A 144 -4.75 9.98 3.12
CA LEU A 144 -4.71 9.71 1.68
C LEU A 144 -4.33 10.97 0.88
N GLU A 145 -4.97 12.11 1.12
CA GLU A 145 -4.77 13.34 0.35
C GLU A 145 -3.38 13.94 0.53
N ALA A 146 -2.91 14.02 1.77
CA ALA A 146 -1.67 14.73 2.09
C ALA A 146 -0.42 13.85 2.02
N HIS A 147 -0.56 12.55 2.32
CA HIS A 147 0.62 11.73 2.57
C HIS A 147 0.76 10.54 1.60
N LEU A 148 -0.32 9.84 1.21
CA LEU A 148 -0.20 8.66 0.36
C LEU A 148 -0.37 8.96 -1.13
N LEU A 149 -1.48 9.57 -1.54
CA LEU A 149 -1.81 9.77 -2.96
C LEU A 149 -0.83 10.67 -3.72
N PRO A 150 -0.15 11.65 -3.10
CA PRO A 150 0.82 12.48 -3.81
C PRO A 150 1.96 11.71 -4.50
N TRP A 151 2.27 10.51 -4.06
CA TRP A 151 3.31 9.67 -4.64
C TRP A 151 2.87 8.23 -4.93
N GLY A 152 1.84 7.74 -4.24
CA GLY A 152 1.41 6.34 -4.27
C GLY A 152 1.05 5.84 -5.67
N PHE A 153 0.42 6.65 -6.52
CA PHE A 153 0.13 6.25 -7.90
C PHE A 153 1.40 6.07 -8.73
N ARG A 154 2.42 6.92 -8.54
CA ARG A 154 3.71 6.76 -9.22
C ARG A 154 4.43 5.49 -8.78
N TYR A 155 4.45 5.22 -7.47
CA TYR A 155 4.98 3.97 -6.92
C TYR A 155 4.29 2.74 -7.54
N LEU A 156 2.95 2.72 -7.53
CA LEU A 156 2.18 1.61 -8.08
C LEU A 156 2.39 1.45 -9.58
N GLU A 157 2.49 2.53 -10.35
CA GLU A 157 2.82 2.50 -11.77
C GLU A 157 4.16 1.79 -12.01
N LEU A 158 5.21 2.16 -11.27
CA LEU A 158 6.51 1.51 -11.37
C LEU A 158 6.44 0.03 -10.95
N LEU A 159 5.72 -0.27 -9.88
CA LEU A 159 5.57 -1.64 -9.39
C LEU A 159 4.79 -2.54 -10.36
N GLN A 160 3.82 -2.01 -11.10
CA GLN A 160 3.12 -2.74 -12.16
C GLN A 160 4.06 -3.19 -13.28
N HIS A 161 5.13 -2.43 -13.53
CA HIS A 161 6.11 -2.71 -14.58
C HIS A 161 7.38 -3.43 -14.07
N ASN A 162 7.41 -3.86 -12.80
CA ASN A 162 8.56 -4.57 -12.25
C ASN A 162 8.75 -5.94 -12.97
N THR A 163 10.01 -6.35 -13.08
CA THR A 163 10.38 -7.64 -13.69
C THR A 163 10.69 -8.73 -12.67
N VAL A 164 10.52 -8.43 -11.37
CA VAL A 164 10.85 -9.35 -10.27
C VAL A 164 9.69 -10.28 -9.97
N SER A 165 8.46 -9.74 -9.92
CA SER A 165 7.28 -10.49 -9.49
C SER A 165 6.01 -10.11 -10.26
N ALA A 166 5.49 -11.05 -11.03
CA ALA A 166 4.18 -10.91 -11.67
C ALA A 166 3.04 -10.85 -10.64
N PHE A 167 3.21 -11.48 -9.47
CA PHE A 167 2.24 -11.41 -8.37
C PHE A 167 2.13 -9.98 -7.83
N TYR A 168 3.25 -9.34 -7.44
CA TYR A 168 3.23 -7.98 -6.91
C TYR A 168 2.91 -6.93 -7.98
N ALA A 169 3.26 -7.17 -9.25
CA ALA A 169 2.79 -6.32 -10.36
C ALA A 169 1.27 -6.30 -10.44
N ARG A 170 0.62 -7.46 -10.36
CA ARG A 170 -0.85 -7.57 -10.37
C ARG A 170 -1.49 -7.00 -9.11
N LEU A 171 -0.89 -7.23 -7.93
CA LEU A 171 -1.34 -6.63 -6.68
C LEU A 171 -1.32 -5.10 -6.77
N ALA A 172 -0.32 -4.51 -7.43
CA ALA A 172 -0.24 -3.08 -7.68
C ALA A 172 -1.38 -2.57 -8.57
N VAL A 173 -1.83 -3.35 -9.56
CA VAL A 173 -3.03 -3.00 -10.36
C VAL A 173 -4.27 -2.94 -9.47
N VAL A 174 -4.50 -3.95 -8.62
CA VAL A 174 -5.64 -3.97 -7.69
C VAL A 174 -5.59 -2.78 -6.74
N ALA A 175 -4.42 -2.48 -6.17
CA ALA A 175 -4.24 -1.33 -5.28
C ALA A 175 -4.49 0.01 -6.00
N THR A 176 -4.10 0.12 -7.27
CA THR A 176 -4.38 1.30 -8.09
C THR A 176 -5.89 1.49 -8.29
N CYS A 177 -6.61 0.43 -8.67
CA CYS A 177 -8.06 0.48 -8.81
C CYS A 177 -8.74 0.89 -7.50
N TYR A 178 -8.30 0.32 -6.37
CA TYR A 178 -8.83 0.67 -5.05
C TYR A 178 -8.63 2.16 -4.73
N LEU A 179 -7.41 2.67 -4.86
CA LEU A 179 -7.11 4.07 -4.53
C LEU A 179 -7.84 5.05 -5.46
N GLN A 180 -7.96 4.74 -6.75
CA GLN A 180 -8.74 5.54 -7.72
C GLN A 180 -10.22 5.56 -7.33
N ASP A 181 -10.78 4.42 -6.95
CA ASP A 181 -12.18 4.32 -6.54
C ASP A 181 -12.45 5.08 -5.23
N VAL A 182 -11.55 4.96 -4.24
CA VAL A 182 -11.63 5.74 -2.99
C VAL A 182 -11.53 7.24 -3.29
N GLN A 183 -10.55 7.65 -4.10
CA GLN A 183 -10.37 9.05 -4.46
C GLN A 183 -11.64 9.64 -5.07
N GLN A 184 -12.25 8.93 -6.03
CA GLN A 184 -13.46 9.39 -6.68
C GLN A 184 -14.68 9.38 -5.75
N GLN A 185 -14.89 8.28 -5.01
CA GLN A 185 -16.06 8.11 -4.12
C GLN A 185 -16.06 9.09 -2.96
N GLN A 186 -14.89 9.46 -2.45
CA GLN A 186 -14.74 10.40 -1.34
C GLN A 186 -14.48 11.83 -1.80
N GLY A 187 -14.33 12.07 -3.12
CA GLY A 187 -14.01 13.39 -3.67
C GLY A 187 -12.65 13.92 -3.23
N LEU A 188 -11.67 13.02 -3.00
CA LEU A 188 -10.37 13.39 -2.46
C LEU A 188 -9.57 14.25 -3.45
N GLN A 189 -8.91 15.27 -2.92
CA GLN A 189 -8.04 16.19 -3.67
C GLN A 189 -6.59 16.02 -3.19
N PRO A 190 -5.80 15.11 -3.80
CA PRO A 190 -4.42 14.90 -3.40
C PRO A 190 -3.60 16.17 -3.48
N GLU A 191 -2.75 16.39 -2.48
CA GLU A 191 -1.80 17.51 -2.51
C GLU A 191 -0.88 17.37 -3.73
N ASN A 192 -0.74 18.47 -4.47
CA ASN A 192 0.16 18.49 -5.64
C ASN A 192 1.60 18.65 -5.17
N LYS A 193 2.32 17.54 -5.07
CA LYS A 193 3.75 17.51 -4.70
C LYS A 193 4.60 17.15 -5.91
N ARG A 194 5.80 17.73 -5.97
CA ARG A 194 6.78 17.39 -7.00
C ARG A 194 7.34 16.00 -6.72
N LEU A 195 7.39 15.16 -7.76
CA LEU A 195 8.05 13.85 -7.71
C LEU A 195 9.48 13.95 -8.23
N PHE A 196 10.39 13.23 -7.57
CA PHE A 196 11.82 13.17 -7.89
C PHE A 196 12.27 11.75 -8.31
N PHE A 197 11.38 10.74 -8.18
CA PHE A 197 11.65 9.36 -8.57
C PHE A 197 10.62 8.82 -9.57
#